data_ee125e58e1be29c5573640d14baea604
#
_entry.id   ee125e58e1be29c5573640d14baea604
#
_cell.length_a   1.000
_cell.length_b   1.000
_cell.length_c   1.000
_cell.angle_alpha   90.00
_cell.angle_beta   90.00
_cell.angle_gamma   90.00
#
_symmetry.space_group_name_H-M   'P 1'
#
loop_
_entity.id
_entity.type
_entity.pdbx_description
1 polymer ?
#
loop_
_entity_poly.entity_id
_entity_poly.type
_entity_poly.pdbx_seq_one_letter_code
_entity_poly.pdbx_strand_id
1 'polypeptide(L)'
;MALKRMTAHEAARLIKDGDNVGFSGFTHAGCPKAVPRALAALAEEEHAAGRPFKIGMFTGASTGDSIDGALARAGAVKFRTPYQTTGDMRAAINAGQVEYFDVHLSTLAQDLRYGFYGPVDVAIIEACDVTDDGQIVPTVGVGISPTLCRLAGTVIVELNSRHPRELRGIHDLTQIADPPNRRDTGITGVRDRIGKDHIAVGPAKIVVVEVDEPNEGSGFAPVDEVTHRIGENVARFFVAEMKTGRIPTSFLPIQSGVGNIANAVLAALAECPDIPDLEVYTEVIQDAVIDMLESGRVRFASGSSLTVSNPCMDRIYARLPFFKERILLRTTEFSNNPEIVRRLGIIAMNTALEADIFGNVNSTNVMGSKIMNGVGGSGDFTRAAYQSIFLTPSTAKGGKISAFVPMVSHTDHSEHDVKVVISEYGVADLRGKSPRQRAETIIENCVHPDYRPLLRACLDSGAKGHTPVNLHTAFAFHKAFMETGDMHNAEV
;
A
#
# COMPACT_ATOMS: atom_id res chain seq x y z
N MET A 1 23.43 5.27 30.06
CA MET A 1 24.42 6.13 29.37
C MET A 1 23.60 6.99 28.43
N ALA A 2 23.79 8.30 28.43
CA ALA A 2 23.00 9.18 27.53
C ALA A 2 23.24 8.80 26.07
N LEU A 3 22.18 8.77 25.26
CA LEU A 3 22.26 8.48 23.85
C LEU A 3 23.08 9.55 23.10
N LYS A 4 23.85 9.11 22.10
CA LYS A 4 24.64 10.02 21.28
C LYS A 4 23.72 10.88 20.42
N ARG A 5 23.92 12.21 20.45
CA ARG A 5 23.18 13.17 19.63
C ARG A 5 24.07 13.71 18.52
N MET A 6 23.47 13.92 17.34
CA MET A 6 24.15 14.42 16.15
C MET A 6 23.21 15.34 15.36
N THR A 7 23.79 16.19 14.53
CA THR A 7 23.06 16.86 13.44
C THR A 7 22.72 15.87 12.34
N ALA A 8 21.76 16.20 11.48
CA ALA A 8 21.41 15.35 10.33
C ALA A 8 22.62 15.11 9.39
N HIS A 9 23.45 16.14 9.17
CA HIS A 9 24.67 16.02 8.35
C HIS A 9 25.73 15.10 8.97
N GLU A 10 25.93 15.17 10.28
CA GLU A 10 26.87 14.26 10.96
C GLU A 10 26.36 12.82 10.91
N ALA A 11 25.05 12.62 11.09
CA ALA A 11 24.41 11.32 11.03
C ALA A 11 24.47 10.72 9.61
N ALA A 12 24.25 11.53 8.57
CA ALA A 12 24.37 11.10 7.17
C ALA A 12 25.77 10.57 6.84
N ARG A 13 26.84 11.15 7.42
CA ARG A 13 28.24 10.71 7.24
C ARG A 13 28.58 9.36 7.89
N LEU A 14 27.68 8.79 8.67
CA LEU A 14 27.81 7.41 9.16
C LEU A 14 27.49 6.39 8.07
N ILE A 15 26.79 6.80 7.02
CA ILE A 15 26.35 5.97 5.87
C ILE A 15 27.44 6.06 4.81
N LYS A 16 27.81 4.92 4.23
CA LYS A 16 28.89 4.79 3.25
C LYS A 16 28.33 4.39 1.88
N ASP A 17 29.15 4.62 0.85
CA ASP A 17 28.87 4.07 -0.47
C ASP A 17 28.69 2.56 -0.41
N GLY A 18 27.62 2.06 -1.02
CA GLY A 18 27.27 0.64 -1.05
C GLY A 18 26.42 0.14 0.12
N ASP A 19 26.25 0.91 1.20
CA ASP A 19 25.43 0.51 2.34
C ASP A 19 23.97 0.29 1.92
N ASN A 20 23.30 -0.65 2.58
CA ASN A 20 21.87 -0.84 2.51
C ASN A 20 21.21 -0.15 3.69
N VAL A 21 20.35 0.82 3.39
CA VAL A 21 19.69 1.68 4.38
C VAL A 21 18.21 1.37 4.47
N GLY A 22 17.74 1.11 5.68
CA GLY A 22 16.34 0.90 6.00
C GLY A 22 15.68 2.18 6.50
N PHE A 23 14.51 2.54 5.96
CA PHE A 23 13.75 3.73 6.35
C PHE A 23 12.43 3.33 7.00
N SER A 24 12.09 3.96 8.13
CA SER A 24 10.82 3.74 8.83
C SER A 24 9.62 4.28 8.05
N GLY A 25 8.44 4.00 8.58
CA GLY A 25 7.18 4.54 8.11
C GLY A 25 6.43 3.61 7.17
N PHE A 26 5.27 4.10 6.75
CA PHE A 26 4.42 3.51 5.74
C PHE A 26 3.70 4.62 4.98
N THR A 27 3.71 4.60 3.64
CA THR A 27 3.30 5.75 2.81
C THR A 27 4.07 7.01 3.22
N HIS A 28 3.42 8.14 3.42
CA HIS A 28 4.06 9.38 3.90
C HIS A 28 4.13 9.50 5.43
N ALA A 29 3.56 8.52 6.16
CA ALA A 29 3.45 8.55 7.60
C ALA A 29 4.65 7.88 8.28
N GLY A 30 5.27 8.56 9.24
CA GLY A 30 6.40 8.03 9.99
C GLY A 30 7.70 7.91 9.19
N CYS A 31 7.82 8.66 8.10
CA CYS A 31 9.02 8.70 7.27
C CYS A 31 10.05 9.68 7.86
N PRO A 32 11.32 9.30 7.93
CA PRO A 32 12.39 10.24 8.29
C PRO A 32 12.53 11.30 7.18
N LYS A 33 13.00 12.50 7.54
CA LYS A 33 13.02 13.67 6.65
C LYS A 33 14.38 14.36 6.58
N ALA A 34 14.95 14.69 7.74
CA ALA A 34 16.17 15.49 7.82
C ALA A 34 17.42 14.70 7.41
N VAL A 35 17.57 13.47 7.88
CA VAL A 35 18.74 12.64 7.55
C VAL A 35 18.74 12.20 6.10
N PRO A 36 17.61 11.77 5.49
CA PRO A 36 17.57 11.44 4.06
C PRO A 36 17.93 12.64 3.17
N ARG A 37 17.47 13.85 3.48
CA ARG A 37 17.86 15.06 2.73
C ARG A 37 19.34 15.37 2.90
N ALA A 38 19.88 15.23 4.11
CA ALA A 38 21.32 15.39 4.36
C ALA A 38 22.15 14.34 3.63
N LEU A 39 21.62 13.12 3.51
CA LEU A 39 22.26 12.03 2.76
C LEU A 39 22.25 12.31 1.25
N ALA A 40 21.16 12.86 0.71
CA ALA A 40 21.11 13.31 -0.68
C ALA A 40 22.17 14.40 -0.97
N ALA A 41 22.28 15.40 -0.08
CA ALA A 41 23.30 16.45 -0.21
C ALA A 41 24.72 15.86 -0.12
N LEU A 42 24.97 14.90 0.77
CA LEU A 42 26.25 14.20 0.86
C LEU A 42 26.57 13.45 -0.45
N ALA A 43 25.59 12.78 -1.04
CA ALA A 43 25.77 12.09 -2.31
C ALA A 43 26.14 13.07 -3.45
N GLU A 44 25.51 14.24 -3.51
CA GLU A 44 25.84 15.29 -4.46
C GLU A 44 27.27 15.82 -4.25
N GLU A 45 27.72 16.04 -2.99
CA GLU A 45 29.10 16.39 -2.66
C GLU A 45 30.10 15.34 -3.13
N GLU A 46 29.84 14.05 -2.89
CA GLU A 46 30.69 12.95 -3.31
C GLU A 46 30.78 12.86 -4.84
N HIS A 47 29.64 12.96 -5.53
CA HIS A 47 29.60 12.94 -7.00
C HIS A 47 30.34 14.15 -7.61
N ALA A 48 30.18 15.34 -7.04
CA ALA A 48 30.92 16.54 -7.47
C ALA A 48 32.42 16.40 -7.29
N ALA A 49 32.86 15.61 -6.30
CA ALA A 49 34.27 15.28 -6.06
C ALA A 49 34.77 14.08 -6.89
N GLY A 50 33.95 13.54 -7.79
CA GLY A 50 34.28 12.39 -8.63
C GLY A 50 34.28 11.03 -7.90
N ARG A 51 33.70 10.96 -6.72
CA ARG A 51 33.58 9.71 -5.94
C ARG A 51 32.18 9.09 -6.10
N PRO A 52 32.07 7.78 -6.23
CA PRO A 52 30.76 7.12 -6.26
C PRO A 52 30.08 7.21 -4.89
N PHE A 53 28.77 7.37 -4.89
CA PHE A 53 27.94 7.27 -3.70
C PHE A 53 26.53 6.78 -4.07
N LYS A 54 26.22 5.53 -3.76
CA LYS A 54 24.89 4.95 -3.93
C LYS A 54 24.56 4.00 -2.80
N ILE A 55 23.33 4.02 -2.34
CA ILE A 55 22.80 3.12 -1.31
C ILE A 55 21.73 2.19 -1.87
N GLY A 56 21.56 1.02 -1.24
CA GLY A 56 20.36 0.22 -1.38
C GLY A 56 19.28 0.74 -0.43
N MET A 57 18.00 0.77 -0.87
CA MET A 57 16.90 1.31 -0.07
C MET A 57 15.88 0.24 0.29
N PHE A 58 15.72 -0.02 1.58
CA PHE A 58 14.64 -0.82 2.16
C PHE A 58 13.64 0.07 2.88
N THR A 59 12.36 -0.12 2.62
CA THR A 59 11.31 0.55 3.40
C THR A 59 10.21 -0.45 3.78
N GLY A 60 9.32 -0.06 4.69
CA GLY A 60 8.07 -0.79 4.95
C GLY A 60 6.92 -0.32 4.05
N ALA A 61 7.21 0.05 2.80
CA ALA A 61 6.37 0.80 1.87
C ALA A 61 6.24 2.30 2.21
N SER A 62 7.19 2.85 2.97
CA SER A 62 7.29 4.31 3.14
C SER A 62 7.76 4.96 1.83
N THR A 63 7.19 6.12 1.54
CA THR A 63 7.43 6.91 0.33
C THR A 63 7.42 8.39 0.69
N GLY A 64 7.93 9.24 -0.17
CA GLY A 64 7.85 10.68 0.00
C GLY A 64 8.99 11.42 -0.69
N ASP A 65 8.86 12.74 -0.81
CA ASP A 65 9.90 13.56 -1.44
C ASP A 65 11.20 13.57 -0.62
N SER A 66 11.10 13.56 0.70
CA SER A 66 12.27 13.55 1.60
C SER A 66 13.18 12.33 1.42
N ILE A 67 12.59 11.16 1.14
CA ILE A 67 13.33 9.90 0.91
C ILE A 67 13.47 9.61 -0.58
N ASP A 68 12.39 9.25 -1.26
CA ASP A 68 12.45 8.81 -2.67
C ASP A 68 12.85 9.94 -3.63
N GLY A 69 12.22 11.12 -3.50
CA GLY A 69 12.46 12.25 -4.39
C GLY A 69 13.89 12.79 -4.25
N ALA A 70 14.30 13.14 -3.03
CA ALA A 70 15.62 13.70 -2.75
C ALA A 70 16.76 12.78 -3.19
N LEU A 71 16.70 11.49 -2.80
CA LEU A 71 17.74 10.52 -3.12
C LEU A 71 17.77 10.16 -4.61
N ALA A 72 16.61 10.12 -5.28
CA ALA A 72 16.56 9.90 -6.74
C ALA A 72 17.18 11.05 -7.51
N ARG A 73 16.85 12.31 -7.17
CA ARG A 73 17.44 13.52 -7.80
C ARG A 73 18.95 13.60 -7.60
N ALA A 74 19.44 13.20 -6.42
CA ALA A 74 20.88 13.13 -6.13
C ALA A 74 21.60 11.96 -6.83
N GLY A 75 20.88 11.06 -7.51
CA GLY A 75 21.46 9.85 -8.12
C GLY A 75 22.04 8.88 -7.11
N ALA A 76 21.57 8.93 -5.86
CA ALA A 76 22.11 8.24 -4.69
C ALA A 76 21.55 6.82 -4.49
N VAL A 77 20.72 6.30 -5.40
CA VAL A 77 20.02 5.03 -5.21
C VAL A 77 20.55 3.97 -6.16
N LYS A 78 20.97 2.83 -5.61
CA LYS A 78 21.35 1.63 -6.35
C LYS A 78 20.13 0.76 -6.65
N PHE A 79 19.38 0.42 -5.62
CA PHE A 79 18.12 -0.30 -5.74
C PHE A 79 17.07 0.22 -4.75
N ARG A 80 15.80 -0.01 -5.07
CA ARG A 80 14.63 0.38 -4.26
C ARG A 80 13.66 -0.80 -4.12
N THR A 81 13.16 -1.04 -2.92
CA THR A 81 12.11 -2.04 -2.63
C THR A 81 11.32 -1.61 -1.37
N PRO A 82 10.07 -2.00 -1.17
CA PRO A 82 9.18 -2.79 -2.05
C PRO A 82 8.19 -1.92 -2.82
N TYR A 83 8.12 -0.60 -2.57
CA TYR A 83 7.05 0.25 -3.08
C TYR A 83 7.51 1.69 -3.21
N GLN A 84 7.10 2.40 -4.26
CA GLN A 84 7.41 3.80 -4.48
C GLN A 84 6.23 4.55 -5.13
N THR A 85 6.15 5.87 -4.96
CA THR A 85 5.08 6.70 -5.54
C THR A 85 5.56 8.03 -6.10
N THR A 86 6.80 8.46 -5.81
CA THR A 86 7.29 9.76 -6.26
C THR A 86 7.62 9.77 -7.75
N GLY A 87 7.41 10.91 -8.40
CA GLY A 87 7.69 11.07 -9.83
C GLY A 87 9.16 10.85 -10.18
N ASP A 88 10.09 11.38 -9.35
CA ASP A 88 11.53 11.29 -9.59
C ASP A 88 12.04 9.84 -9.47
N MET A 89 11.64 9.12 -8.42
CA MET A 89 12.02 7.72 -8.25
C MET A 89 11.44 6.85 -9.37
N ARG A 90 10.18 7.06 -9.72
CA ARG A 90 9.52 6.35 -10.84
C ARG A 90 10.24 6.61 -12.17
N ALA A 91 10.65 7.85 -12.43
CA ALA A 91 11.39 8.19 -13.64
C ALA A 91 12.76 7.49 -13.67
N ALA A 92 13.49 7.48 -12.55
CA ALA A 92 14.78 6.82 -12.42
C ALA A 92 14.69 5.30 -12.64
N ILE A 93 13.67 4.66 -12.06
CA ILE A 93 13.41 3.22 -12.24
C ILE A 93 13.08 2.91 -13.70
N ASN A 94 12.13 3.64 -14.31
CA ASN A 94 11.73 3.41 -15.69
C ASN A 94 12.83 3.78 -16.72
N ALA A 95 13.84 4.55 -16.33
CA ALA A 95 15.04 4.83 -17.10
C ALA A 95 16.18 3.80 -16.88
N GLY A 96 15.99 2.80 -16.02
CA GLY A 96 17.01 1.80 -15.70
C GLY A 96 18.18 2.36 -14.88
N GLN A 97 18.01 3.50 -14.21
CA GLN A 97 19.04 4.11 -13.35
C GLN A 97 19.01 3.56 -11.92
N VAL A 98 17.86 3.04 -11.49
CA VAL A 98 17.62 2.42 -10.20
C VAL A 98 17.01 1.04 -10.44
N GLU A 99 17.66 0.01 -9.90
CA GLU A 99 17.08 -1.34 -9.86
C GLU A 99 15.85 -1.34 -8.93
N TYR A 100 14.77 -1.96 -9.38
CA TYR A 100 13.54 -2.00 -8.59
C TYR A 100 12.94 -3.40 -8.57
N PHE A 101 12.57 -3.84 -7.38
CA PHE A 101 11.76 -5.04 -7.22
C PHE A 101 10.72 -4.82 -6.13
N ASP A 102 9.49 -5.13 -6.44
CA ASP A 102 8.41 -5.16 -5.48
C ASP A 102 8.21 -6.58 -4.94
N VAL A 103 7.72 -6.65 -3.72
CA VAL A 103 7.42 -7.91 -3.03
C VAL A 103 6.17 -7.74 -2.20
N HIS A 104 5.55 -8.83 -1.82
CA HIS A 104 4.45 -8.79 -0.86
C HIS A 104 4.93 -8.21 0.48
N LEU A 105 4.19 -7.23 1.00
CA LEU A 105 4.60 -6.50 2.21
C LEU A 105 4.63 -7.42 3.43
N SER A 106 3.79 -8.46 3.47
CA SER A 106 3.77 -9.44 4.55
C SER A 106 5.05 -10.27 4.66
N THR A 107 5.80 -10.44 3.55
CA THR A 107 7.00 -11.28 3.51
C THR A 107 8.29 -10.48 3.66
N LEU A 108 8.30 -9.20 3.31
CA LEU A 108 9.52 -8.38 3.25
C LEU A 108 10.36 -8.43 4.53
N ALA A 109 9.72 -8.28 5.69
CA ALA A 109 10.44 -8.26 6.97
C ALA A 109 11.13 -9.61 7.25
N GLN A 110 10.46 -10.72 6.97
CA GLN A 110 11.06 -12.05 7.13
C GLN A 110 12.17 -12.31 6.11
N ASP A 111 12.00 -11.89 4.86
CA ASP A 111 12.99 -12.10 3.80
C ASP A 111 14.28 -11.31 4.08
N LEU A 112 14.16 -10.13 4.68
CA LEU A 112 15.30 -9.38 5.23
C LEU A 112 15.98 -10.16 6.37
N ARG A 113 15.21 -10.75 7.30
CA ARG A 113 15.78 -11.58 8.39
C ARG A 113 16.44 -12.85 7.88
N TYR A 114 15.98 -13.40 6.77
CA TYR A 114 16.61 -14.56 6.10
C TYR A 114 17.86 -14.16 5.31
N GLY A 115 18.11 -12.86 5.12
CA GLY A 115 19.26 -12.35 4.38
C GLY A 115 19.13 -12.46 2.85
N PHE A 116 17.91 -12.65 2.32
CA PHE A 116 17.69 -12.83 0.87
C PHE A 116 18.06 -11.59 0.06
N TYR A 117 17.98 -10.39 0.66
CA TYR A 117 18.25 -9.10 0.00
C TYR A 117 19.55 -8.45 0.48
N GLY A 118 20.40 -9.22 1.23
CA GLY A 118 21.62 -8.71 1.83
C GLY A 118 21.39 -8.08 3.22
N PRO A 119 22.46 -7.53 3.82
CA PRO A 119 22.40 -6.93 5.15
C PRO A 119 21.59 -5.63 5.14
N VAL A 120 21.14 -5.22 6.32
CA VAL A 120 20.71 -3.85 6.62
C VAL A 120 21.83 -3.21 7.45
N ASP A 121 22.57 -2.27 6.87
CA ASP A 121 23.73 -1.66 7.53
C ASP A 121 23.29 -0.55 8.50
N VAL A 122 22.40 0.32 8.05
CA VAL A 122 21.86 1.44 8.81
C VAL A 122 20.34 1.46 8.74
N ALA A 123 19.68 1.74 9.87
CA ALA A 123 18.25 2.04 9.91
C ALA A 123 18.03 3.49 10.32
N ILE A 124 17.15 4.22 9.60
CA ILE A 124 16.74 5.58 9.93
C ILE A 124 15.28 5.53 10.32
N ILE A 125 14.98 5.87 11.58
CA ILE A 125 13.67 5.67 12.20
C ILE A 125 13.12 7.00 12.71
N GLU A 126 11.97 7.42 12.21
CA GLU A 126 11.24 8.54 12.82
C GLU A 126 10.53 8.05 14.09
N ALA A 127 10.71 8.78 15.19
CA ALA A 127 10.16 8.46 16.48
C ALA A 127 9.61 9.70 17.19
N CYS A 128 8.57 9.52 18.02
CA CYS A 128 8.05 10.55 18.90
C CYS A 128 8.69 10.53 20.30
N ASP A 129 9.33 9.40 20.67
CA ASP A 129 10.04 9.25 21.93
C ASP A 129 11.17 8.24 21.80
N VAL A 130 12.26 8.46 22.54
CA VAL A 130 13.36 7.52 22.70
C VAL A 130 13.94 7.63 24.11
N THR A 131 14.09 6.49 24.79
CA THR A 131 14.60 6.46 26.16
C THR A 131 16.08 6.08 26.19
N ASP A 132 16.79 6.43 27.26
CA ASP A 132 18.22 6.13 27.43
C ASP A 132 18.55 4.63 27.51
N ASP A 133 17.56 3.79 27.80
CA ASP A 133 17.67 2.31 27.75
C ASP A 133 17.31 1.72 26.38
N GLY A 134 17.03 2.57 25.38
CA GLY A 134 16.85 2.16 23.99
C GLY A 134 15.44 1.73 23.59
N GLN A 135 14.41 2.24 24.28
CA GLN A 135 13.04 2.10 23.79
C GLN A 135 12.73 3.20 22.78
N ILE A 136 12.42 2.83 21.54
CA ILE A 136 12.04 3.75 20.48
C ILE A 136 10.52 3.65 20.27
N VAL A 137 9.81 4.75 20.40
CA VAL A 137 8.37 4.82 20.09
C VAL A 137 8.21 5.42 18.69
N PRO A 138 7.79 4.65 17.68
CA PRO A 138 7.55 5.19 16.35
C PRO A 138 6.51 6.31 16.37
N THR A 139 6.46 7.11 15.32
CA THR A 139 5.39 8.09 15.14
C THR A 139 4.11 7.40 14.62
N VAL A 140 3.55 7.86 13.54
CA VAL A 140 2.24 7.43 13.02
C VAL A 140 2.31 6.40 11.88
N GLY A 141 3.50 5.91 11.56
CA GLY A 141 3.73 4.87 10.57
C GLY A 141 4.76 3.86 11.07
N VAL A 142 4.41 2.58 11.05
CA VAL A 142 5.25 1.50 11.60
C VAL A 142 6.04 0.77 10.52
N GLY A 143 5.34 0.30 9.47
CA GLY A 143 5.97 -0.52 8.42
C GLY A 143 6.71 -1.74 8.98
N ILE A 144 8.00 -1.85 8.67
CA ILE A 144 8.89 -2.91 9.14
C ILE A 144 9.95 -2.41 10.14
N SER A 145 9.73 -1.27 10.78
CA SER A 145 10.71 -0.59 11.65
C SER A 145 11.33 -1.51 12.72
N PRO A 146 10.59 -2.40 13.41
CA PRO A 146 11.21 -3.33 14.36
C PRO A 146 12.25 -4.27 13.73
N THR A 147 12.00 -4.75 12.51
CA THR A 147 12.95 -5.61 11.78
C THR A 147 14.18 -4.82 11.35
N LEU A 148 14.02 -3.61 10.83
CA LEU A 148 15.14 -2.73 10.48
C LEU A 148 16.03 -2.46 11.70
N CYS A 149 15.44 -2.07 12.84
CA CYS A 149 16.19 -1.84 14.09
C CYS A 149 16.94 -3.09 14.58
N ARG A 150 16.32 -4.26 14.43
CA ARG A 150 16.95 -5.53 14.84
C ARG A 150 18.18 -5.84 14.00
N LEU A 151 18.09 -5.67 12.68
CA LEU A 151 19.14 -6.08 11.73
C LEU A 151 20.27 -5.07 11.62
N ALA A 152 19.98 -3.78 11.65
CA ALA A 152 20.95 -2.72 11.42
C ALA A 152 22.08 -2.71 12.45
N GLY A 153 23.28 -2.40 11.97
CA GLY A 153 24.44 -2.15 12.82
C GLY A 153 24.35 -0.81 13.55
N THR A 154 23.77 0.22 12.89
CA THR A 154 23.52 1.55 13.43
C THR A 154 22.05 1.92 13.23
N VAL A 155 21.44 2.50 14.26
CA VAL A 155 20.04 3.01 14.23
C VAL A 155 20.07 4.52 14.46
N ILE A 156 19.75 5.27 13.43
CA ILE A 156 19.60 6.73 13.49
C ILE A 156 18.13 7.02 13.79
N VAL A 157 17.86 7.64 14.93
CA VAL A 157 16.52 8.01 15.35
C VAL A 157 16.31 9.49 15.06
N GLU A 158 15.44 9.82 14.12
CA GLU A 158 14.89 11.16 13.99
C GLU A 158 13.82 11.36 15.06
N LEU A 159 14.19 12.00 16.17
CA LEU A 159 13.26 12.32 17.24
C LEU A 159 12.48 13.58 16.84
N ASN A 160 11.26 13.37 16.36
CA ASN A 160 10.44 14.44 15.79
C ASN A 160 9.46 14.98 16.84
N SER A 161 9.74 16.20 17.32
CA SER A 161 8.93 16.89 18.32
C SER A 161 7.53 17.30 17.83
N ARG A 162 7.29 17.24 16.52
CA ARG A 162 5.97 17.49 15.93
C ARG A 162 4.94 16.43 16.34
N HIS A 163 5.39 15.25 16.73
CA HIS A 163 4.56 14.14 17.18
C HIS A 163 4.58 14.05 18.73
N PRO A 164 3.41 14.03 19.39
CA PRO A 164 3.35 13.97 20.84
C PRO A 164 3.85 12.63 21.38
N ARG A 165 4.59 12.65 22.49
CA ARG A 165 5.08 11.44 23.18
C ARG A 165 3.94 10.54 23.66
N GLU A 166 2.77 11.11 23.88
CA GLU A 166 1.53 10.44 24.27
C GLU A 166 1.01 9.46 23.22
N LEU A 167 1.58 9.45 21.97
CA LEU A 167 1.37 8.37 20.99
C LEU A 167 1.78 7.00 21.53
N ARG A 168 2.69 6.92 22.50
CA ARG A 168 3.00 5.67 23.19
C ARG A 168 1.70 4.98 23.64
N GLY A 169 1.53 3.72 23.25
CA GLY A 169 0.33 2.92 23.52
C GLY A 169 -0.69 2.83 22.37
N ILE A 170 -0.52 3.57 21.25
CA ILE A 170 -1.30 3.31 20.04
C ILE A 170 -0.73 2.12 19.25
N HIS A 171 0.52 1.77 19.50
CA HIS A 171 1.27 0.75 18.76
C HIS A 171 1.08 -0.65 19.38
N ASP A 172 1.24 -1.67 18.53
CA ASP A 172 1.27 -3.09 18.86
C ASP A 172 2.40 -3.75 18.06
N LEU A 173 3.62 -3.59 18.56
CA LEU A 173 4.85 -3.93 17.85
C LEU A 173 5.35 -5.30 18.27
N THR A 174 5.37 -6.22 17.31
CA THR A 174 5.93 -7.55 17.47
C THR A 174 6.51 -8.05 16.15
N GLN A 175 7.21 -9.15 16.19
CA GLN A 175 7.78 -9.82 15.03
C GLN A 175 7.33 -11.29 15.04
N ILE A 176 7.01 -11.82 13.87
CA ILE A 176 6.76 -13.24 13.72
C ILE A 176 8.08 -13.99 13.90
N ALA A 177 8.05 -15.07 14.68
CA ALA A 177 9.21 -15.95 14.82
C ALA A 177 9.54 -16.61 13.47
N ASP A 178 10.82 -16.77 13.19
CA ASP A 178 11.27 -17.42 11.97
C ASP A 178 11.12 -18.95 12.06
N PRO A 179 10.89 -19.67 10.94
CA PRO A 179 10.85 -21.13 10.93
C PRO A 179 12.13 -21.74 11.52
N PRO A 180 12.03 -22.90 12.19
CA PRO A 180 10.84 -23.73 12.40
C PRO A 180 10.01 -23.35 13.63
N ASN A 181 10.32 -22.24 14.31
CA ASN A 181 9.75 -21.89 15.62
C ASN A 181 8.49 -21.01 15.51
N ARG A 182 7.92 -20.90 14.32
CA ARG A 182 6.71 -20.12 14.07
C ARG A 182 5.52 -20.70 14.85
N ARG A 183 4.72 -19.83 15.48
CA ARG A 183 3.53 -20.18 16.27
C ARG A 183 2.35 -19.36 15.80
N ASP A 184 1.17 -19.68 16.31
CA ASP A 184 -0.03 -18.87 16.13
C ASP A 184 0.21 -17.42 16.52
N THR A 185 -0.38 -16.50 15.76
CA THR A 185 -0.19 -15.06 15.97
C THR A 185 -0.97 -14.51 17.15
N GLY A 186 -1.96 -15.26 17.66
CA GLY A 186 -2.81 -14.82 18.79
C GLY A 186 -3.80 -13.71 18.46
N ILE A 187 -3.95 -13.34 17.16
CA ILE A 187 -4.93 -12.35 16.71
C ILE A 187 -6.18 -13.06 16.22
N THR A 188 -7.30 -12.86 16.91
CA THR A 188 -8.62 -13.42 16.61
C THR A 188 -9.69 -12.35 16.39
N GLY A 189 -9.37 -11.09 16.71
CA GLY A 189 -10.20 -9.91 16.50
C GLY A 189 -9.36 -8.70 16.10
N VAL A 190 -10.01 -7.71 15.50
CA VAL A 190 -9.35 -6.47 15.01
C VAL A 190 -8.63 -5.74 16.15
N ARG A 191 -9.15 -5.84 17.37
CA ARG A 191 -8.69 -5.11 18.57
C ARG A 191 -7.59 -5.81 19.36
N ASP A 192 -7.27 -7.08 19.04
CA ASP A 192 -6.35 -7.87 19.84
C ASP A 192 -4.95 -7.26 19.82
N ARG A 193 -4.32 -7.20 21.00
CA ARG A 193 -2.94 -6.71 21.19
C ARG A 193 -2.06 -7.88 21.60
N ILE A 194 -0.93 -8.03 20.94
CA ILE A 194 0.01 -9.13 21.17
C ILE A 194 1.47 -8.67 21.35
N GLY A 195 1.73 -7.41 21.08
CA GLY A 195 3.07 -6.81 21.07
C GLY A 195 3.28 -5.78 22.17
N LYS A 196 4.31 -4.96 21.95
CA LYS A 196 4.71 -3.84 22.81
C LYS A 196 4.34 -2.51 22.15
N ASP A 197 4.37 -1.45 22.95
CA ASP A 197 4.15 -0.07 22.50
C ASP A 197 5.44 0.61 21.99
N HIS A 198 6.57 -0.09 21.98
CA HIS A 198 7.88 0.42 21.59
C HIS A 198 8.75 -0.65 20.93
N ILE A 199 9.80 -0.21 20.23
CA ILE A 199 10.86 -1.06 19.71
C ILE A 199 12.03 -1.02 20.72
N ALA A 200 12.50 -2.19 21.14
CA ALA A 200 13.67 -2.27 22.02
C ALA A 200 14.96 -2.46 21.20
N VAL A 201 15.91 -1.55 21.38
CA VAL A 201 17.20 -1.56 20.68
C VAL A 201 18.33 -1.36 21.71
N GLY A 202 19.45 -2.05 21.54
CA GLY A 202 20.61 -1.80 22.37
C GLY A 202 21.07 -0.33 22.24
N PRO A 203 21.16 0.43 23.34
CA PRO A 203 21.44 1.88 23.27
C PRO A 203 22.75 2.24 22.59
N ALA A 204 23.74 1.33 22.58
CA ALA A 204 25.01 1.53 21.88
C ALA A 204 24.90 1.64 20.36
N LYS A 205 23.79 1.17 19.77
CA LYS A 205 23.52 1.29 18.34
C LYS A 205 22.83 2.60 17.95
N ILE A 206 22.30 3.34 18.93
CA ILE A 206 21.40 4.46 18.68
C ILE A 206 22.17 5.77 18.58
N VAL A 207 21.84 6.53 17.54
CA VAL A 207 22.20 7.94 17.35
C VAL A 207 20.92 8.74 17.20
N VAL A 208 20.77 9.85 17.91
CA VAL A 208 19.57 10.69 17.90
C VAL A 208 19.82 11.95 17.11
N VAL A 209 18.91 12.28 16.20
CA VAL A 209 18.81 13.56 15.48
C VAL A 209 17.50 14.21 15.87
N GLU A 210 17.54 15.42 16.41
CA GLU A 210 16.32 16.16 16.76
C GLU A 210 15.73 16.84 15.53
N VAL A 211 14.41 16.69 15.35
CA VAL A 211 13.65 17.18 14.19
C VAL A 211 12.34 17.81 14.67
N ASP A 212 11.86 18.81 13.96
CA ASP A 212 10.53 19.43 14.16
C ASP A 212 9.89 19.67 12.78
N GLU A 213 9.38 18.60 12.17
CA GLU A 213 8.82 18.67 10.83
C GLU A 213 7.47 17.90 10.73
N PRO A 214 6.47 18.46 10.04
CA PRO A 214 5.21 17.76 9.80
C PRO A 214 5.41 16.57 8.85
N ASN A 215 4.43 15.65 8.82
CA ASN A 215 4.37 14.65 7.76
C ASN A 215 4.24 15.33 6.38
N GLU A 216 4.82 14.71 5.37
CA GLU A 216 4.54 15.09 4.00
C GLU A 216 3.05 14.87 3.73
N GLY A 217 2.34 15.90 3.25
CA GLY A 217 0.90 15.86 3.13
C GLY A 217 0.43 14.85 2.07
N SER A 218 -0.58 14.06 2.39
CA SER A 218 -1.33 13.29 1.42
C SER A 218 -2.50 14.16 0.93
N GLY A 219 -2.37 14.75 -0.25
CA GLY A 219 -3.52 15.37 -0.93
C GLY A 219 -4.22 14.32 -1.78
N PHE A 220 -5.45 13.95 -1.40
CA PHE A 220 -6.30 13.14 -2.29
C PHE A 220 -7.18 14.09 -3.12
N ALA A 221 -7.38 13.78 -4.40
CA ALA A 221 -8.31 14.53 -5.23
C ALA A 221 -9.74 14.32 -4.69
N PRO A 222 -10.66 15.28 -4.88
CA PRO A 222 -12.04 15.14 -4.45
C PRO A 222 -12.73 13.97 -5.18
N VAL A 223 -13.75 13.42 -4.54
CA VAL A 223 -14.64 12.40 -5.14
C VAL A 223 -15.37 13.03 -6.34
N ASP A 224 -15.32 12.36 -7.48
CA ASP A 224 -16.03 12.72 -8.70
C ASP A 224 -17.25 11.80 -8.93
N GLU A 225 -18.01 12.05 -10.00
CA GLU A 225 -19.23 11.28 -10.30
C GLU A 225 -18.93 9.80 -10.59
N VAL A 226 -17.81 9.49 -11.24
CA VAL A 226 -17.40 8.11 -11.58
C VAL A 226 -17.08 7.34 -10.30
N THR A 227 -16.23 7.89 -9.45
CA THR A 227 -15.83 7.26 -8.19
C THR A 227 -17.01 7.17 -7.21
N HIS A 228 -17.92 8.17 -7.20
CA HIS A 228 -19.16 8.12 -6.42
C HIS A 228 -20.04 6.92 -6.83
N ARG A 229 -20.27 6.72 -8.14
CA ARG A 229 -21.05 5.58 -8.64
C ARG A 229 -20.40 4.23 -8.31
N ILE A 230 -19.07 4.14 -8.33
CA ILE A 230 -18.36 2.94 -7.87
C ILE A 230 -18.68 2.68 -6.39
N GLY A 231 -18.63 3.70 -5.54
CA GLY A 231 -18.99 3.60 -4.12
C GLY A 231 -20.41 3.10 -3.89
N GLU A 232 -21.39 3.65 -4.63
CA GLU A 232 -22.80 3.20 -4.58
C GLU A 232 -22.95 1.73 -5.03
N ASN A 233 -22.22 1.32 -6.08
CA ASN A 233 -22.25 -0.06 -6.55
C ASN A 233 -21.70 -1.02 -5.49
N VAL A 234 -20.65 -0.64 -4.76
CA VAL A 234 -20.09 -1.41 -3.64
C VAL A 234 -21.13 -1.51 -2.52
N ALA A 235 -21.74 -0.41 -2.10
CA ALA A 235 -22.74 -0.42 -1.03
C ALA A 235 -23.95 -1.31 -1.39
N ARG A 236 -24.48 -1.16 -2.60
CA ARG A 236 -25.56 -2.02 -3.11
C ARG A 236 -25.19 -3.50 -3.14
N PHE A 237 -23.97 -3.82 -3.57
CA PHE A 237 -23.47 -5.18 -3.58
C PHE A 237 -23.44 -5.77 -2.15
N PHE A 238 -22.90 -5.05 -1.17
CA PHE A 238 -22.86 -5.52 0.20
C PHE A 238 -24.22 -5.73 0.82
N VAL A 239 -25.15 -4.81 0.58
CA VAL A 239 -26.55 -4.97 1.04
C VAL A 239 -27.18 -6.24 0.45
N ALA A 240 -26.94 -6.53 -0.84
CA ALA A 240 -27.42 -7.74 -1.48
C ALA A 240 -26.75 -9.01 -0.87
N GLU A 241 -25.46 -8.97 -0.60
CA GLU A 241 -24.72 -10.07 0.04
C GLU A 241 -25.23 -10.35 1.47
N MET A 242 -25.54 -9.30 2.23
CA MET A 242 -26.14 -9.44 3.56
C MET A 242 -27.54 -10.06 3.49
N LYS A 243 -28.40 -9.59 2.57
CA LYS A 243 -29.76 -10.12 2.37
C LYS A 243 -29.76 -11.62 2.01
N THR A 244 -28.72 -12.08 1.34
CA THR A 244 -28.57 -13.50 0.98
C THR A 244 -27.81 -14.32 2.02
N GLY A 245 -27.36 -13.71 3.13
CA GLY A 245 -26.60 -14.34 4.18
C GLY A 245 -25.14 -14.69 3.83
N ARG A 246 -24.63 -14.20 2.68
CA ARG A 246 -23.23 -14.37 2.30
C ARG A 246 -22.28 -13.43 3.03
N ILE A 247 -22.77 -12.32 3.53
CA ILE A 247 -22.12 -11.51 4.55
C ILE A 247 -23.01 -11.55 5.78
N PRO A 248 -22.47 -11.80 7.00
CA PRO A 248 -23.27 -11.81 8.21
C PRO A 248 -23.83 -10.42 8.52
N THR A 249 -24.96 -10.39 9.22
CA THR A 249 -25.64 -9.12 9.60
C THR A 249 -24.79 -8.25 10.53
N SER A 250 -23.83 -8.82 11.25
CA SER A 250 -22.85 -8.07 12.05
C SER A 250 -21.75 -7.43 11.21
N PHE A 251 -21.74 -7.72 9.92
CA PHE A 251 -20.69 -7.42 8.94
C PHE A 251 -19.35 -8.09 9.24
N LEU A 252 -18.40 -7.93 8.34
CA LEU A 252 -17.03 -8.42 8.47
C LEU A 252 -16.08 -7.22 8.42
N PRO A 253 -14.88 -7.32 9.01
CA PRO A 253 -13.90 -6.24 8.92
C PRO A 253 -13.52 -5.97 7.47
N ILE A 254 -13.31 -4.69 7.15
CA ILE A 254 -12.93 -4.25 5.81
C ILE A 254 -11.46 -3.84 5.74
N GLN A 255 -10.85 -4.09 4.58
CA GLN A 255 -9.64 -3.46 4.12
C GLN A 255 -9.99 -2.56 2.94
N SER A 256 -9.45 -1.35 2.94
CA SER A 256 -9.58 -0.40 1.85
C SER A 256 -8.19 0.06 1.41
N GLY A 257 -7.99 0.19 0.11
CA GLY A 257 -6.82 0.85 -0.47
C GLY A 257 -6.79 2.35 -0.15
N VAL A 258 -5.92 3.08 -0.81
CA VAL A 258 -5.80 4.55 -0.69
C VAL A 258 -6.29 5.25 -1.96
N GLY A 259 -6.69 6.51 -1.84
CA GLY A 259 -7.04 7.37 -2.96
C GLY A 259 -8.54 7.61 -3.12
N ASN A 260 -8.91 8.26 -4.23
CA ASN A 260 -10.27 8.77 -4.46
C ASN A 260 -11.35 7.69 -4.46
N ILE A 261 -11.08 6.56 -5.11
CA ILE A 261 -12.03 5.43 -5.17
C ILE A 261 -12.28 4.89 -3.76
N ALA A 262 -11.21 4.71 -2.99
CA ALA A 262 -11.31 4.23 -1.61
C ALA A 262 -12.12 5.20 -0.74
N ASN A 263 -11.89 6.50 -0.86
CA ASN A 263 -12.64 7.53 -0.15
C ASN A 263 -14.13 7.54 -0.55
N ALA A 264 -14.43 7.40 -1.85
CA ALA A 264 -15.81 7.33 -2.34
C ALA A 264 -16.54 6.08 -1.81
N VAL A 265 -15.87 4.94 -1.76
CA VAL A 265 -16.44 3.72 -1.19
C VAL A 265 -16.71 3.88 0.30
N LEU A 266 -15.75 4.38 1.09
CA LEU A 266 -15.92 4.58 2.52
C LEU A 266 -17.07 5.57 2.81
N ALA A 267 -17.19 6.65 2.03
CA ALA A 267 -18.30 7.59 2.15
C ALA A 267 -19.65 6.91 1.87
N ALA A 268 -19.76 6.14 0.77
CA ALA A 268 -20.98 5.41 0.44
C ALA A 268 -21.37 4.37 1.51
N LEU A 269 -20.39 3.70 2.12
CA LEU A 269 -20.63 2.77 3.23
C LEU A 269 -21.09 3.51 4.49
N ALA A 270 -20.51 4.68 4.77
CA ALA A 270 -20.90 5.49 5.93
C ALA A 270 -22.34 6.03 5.82
N GLU A 271 -22.76 6.39 4.61
CA GLU A 271 -24.08 6.96 4.32
C GLU A 271 -25.18 5.89 4.18
N CYS A 272 -24.83 4.63 3.92
CA CYS A 272 -25.80 3.57 3.70
C CYS A 272 -26.40 3.08 5.03
N PRO A 273 -27.71 3.26 5.28
CA PRO A 273 -28.33 2.88 6.55
C PRO A 273 -28.47 1.35 6.72
N ASP A 274 -28.46 0.59 5.62
CA ASP A 274 -28.61 -0.85 5.63
C ASP A 274 -27.27 -1.57 6.01
N ILE A 275 -26.15 -0.83 6.04
CA ILE A 275 -24.84 -1.36 6.45
C ILE A 275 -24.62 -1.01 7.93
N PRO A 276 -24.32 -1.99 8.79
CA PRO A 276 -24.07 -1.74 10.21
C PRO A 276 -22.73 -1.05 10.45
N ASP A 277 -22.44 -0.68 11.70
CA ASP A 277 -21.15 -0.12 12.07
C ASP A 277 -20.03 -1.13 11.83
N LEU A 278 -18.92 -0.64 11.28
CA LEU A 278 -17.83 -1.42 10.74
C LEU A 278 -16.66 -1.57 11.73
N GLU A 279 -15.80 -2.53 11.45
CA GLU A 279 -14.42 -2.58 11.93
C GLU A 279 -13.48 -2.56 10.71
N VAL A 280 -12.33 -1.91 10.85
CA VAL A 280 -11.33 -1.76 9.79
C VAL A 280 -10.06 -2.51 10.18
N TYR A 281 -9.62 -3.41 9.30
CA TYR A 281 -8.32 -4.07 9.40
C TYR A 281 -7.61 -3.90 8.07
N THR A 282 -6.64 -2.99 8.02
CA THR A 282 -6.07 -2.47 6.77
C THR A 282 -4.57 -2.19 6.93
N GLU A 283 -3.94 -1.71 5.88
CA GLU A 283 -2.59 -1.15 5.94
C GLU A 283 -2.62 0.32 6.36
N VAL A 284 -3.50 1.08 5.70
CA VAL A 284 -3.55 2.54 5.77
C VAL A 284 -4.86 3.01 6.35
N ILE A 285 -4.78 3.78 7.41
CA ILE A 285 -5.91 4.49 8.00
C ILE A 285 -5.84 5.93 7.46
N GLN A 286 -6.86 6.34 6.70
CA GLN A 286 -6.94 7.64 6.03
C GLN A 286 -8.08 8.51 6.60
N ASP A 287 -8.17 9.77 6.18
CA ASP A 287 -9.12 10.77 6.71
C ASP A 287 -10.55 10.24 6.82
N ALA A 288 -11.04 9.56 5.77
CA ALA A 288 -12.41 9.02 5.77
C ALA A 288 -12.64 8.01 6.92
N VAL A 289 -11.64 7.20 7.28
CA VAL A 289 -11.76 6.27 8.42
C VAL A 289 -11.79 7.04 9.74
N ILE A 290 -11.05 8.14 9.86
CA ILE A 290 -11.07 9.01 11.05
C ILE A 290 -12.45 9.66 11.21
N ASP A 291 -13.02 10.18 10.12
CA ASP A 291 -14.39 10.74 10.14
C ASP A 291 -15.43 9.69 10.53
N MET A 292 -15.29 8.45 10.05
CA MET A 292 -16.14 7.33 10.42
C MET A 292 -15.96 6.89 11.90
N LEU A 293 -14.75 7.00 12.45
CA LEU A 293 -14.50 6.75 13.89
C LEU A 293 -15.17 7.84 14.75
N GLU A 294 -15.10 9.10 14.34
CA GLU A 294 -15.73 10.23 15.04
C GLU A 294 -17.26 10.16 15.00
N SER A 295 -17.84 9.74 13.88
CA SER A 295 -19.30 9.54 13.73
C SER A 295 -19.80 8.23 14.35
N GLY A 296 -18.92 7.32 14.75
CA GLY A 296 -19.27 6.01 15.31
C GLY A 296 -19.60 4.93 14.27
N ARG A 297 -19.52 5.25 12.96
CA ARG A 297 -19.72 4.29 11.86
C ARG A 297 -18.59 3.26 11.77
N VAL A 298 -17.40 3.60 12.26
CA VAL A 298 -16.31 2.66 12.51
C VAL A 298 -16.10 2.56 14.01
N ARG A 299 -16.12 1.34 14.55
CA ARG A 299 -15.94 1.08 15.97
C ARG A 299 -14.48 0.95 16.37
N PHE A 300 -13.65 0.43 15.46
CA PHE A 300 -12.22 0.24 15.68
C PHE A 300 -11.48 0.12 14.33
N ALA A 301 -10.26 0.64 14.27
CA ALA A 301 -9.38 0.54 13.11
C ALA A 301 -7.99 0.00 13.52
N SER A 302 -7.52 -1.02 12.83
CA SER A 302 -6.16 -1.56 12.96
C SER A 302 -5.45 -1.45 11.62
N GLY A 303 -4.23 -0.91 11.61
CA GLY A 303 -3.45 -0.72 10.40
C GLY A 303 -1.95 -0.61 10.65
N SER A 304 -1.19 -0.23 9.63
CA SER A 304 0.26 0.03 9.75
C SER A 304 0.57 1.53 9.86
N SER A 305 -0.34 2.39 9.41
CA SER A 305 -0.13 3.84 9.41
C SER A 305 -1.41 4.66 9.51
N LEU A 306 -1.25 5.87 10.08
CA LEU A 306 -2.17 6.98 9.94
C LEU A 306 -1.69 7.86 8.78
N THR A 307 -2.15 7.56 7.57
CA THR A 307 -1.83 8.35 6.37
C THR A 307 -2.95 9.34 6.14
N VAL A 308 -2.96 10.37 6.93
CA VAL A 308 -3.99 11.40 6.96
C VAL A 308 -3.42 12.76 6.61
N SER A 309 -4.29 13.68 6.22
CA SER A 309 -3.94 15.09 6.01
C SER A 309 -3.47 15.74 7.32
N ASN A 310 -2.63 16.77 7.22
CA ASN A 310 -2.16 17.49 8.41
C ASN A 310 -3.31 18.05 9.27
N PRO A 311 -4.38 18.65 8.71
CA PRO A 311 -5.54 19.08 9.52
C PRO A 311 -6.23 17.91 10.24
N CYS A 312 -6.31 16.73 9.62
CA CYS A 312 -6.84 15.54 10.26
C CYS A 312 -5.92 15.05 11.38
N MET A 313 -4.59 15.10 11.17
CA MET A 313 -3.62 14.77 12.20
C MET A 313 -3.74 15.67 13.43
N ASP A 314 -3.93 16.99 13.23
CA ASP A 314 -4.14 17.94 14.32
C ASP A 314 -5.42 17.60 15.12
N ARG A 315 -6.51 17.17 14.46
CA ARG A 315 -7.72 16.66 15.13
C ARG A 315 -7.45 15.42 15.98
N ILE A 316 -6.66 14.48 15.43
CA ILE A 316 -6.28 13.25 16.14
C ILE A 316 -5.50 13.61 17.41
N TYR A 317 -4.52 14.50 17.33
CA TYR A 317 -3.71 14.91 18.48
C TYR A 317 -4.53 15.67 19.53
N ALA A 318 -5.43 16.54 19.11
CA ALA A 318 -6.33 17.25 20.03
C ALA A 318 -7.26 16.30 20.83
N ARG A 319 -7.53 15.10 20.30
CA ARG A 319 -8.41 14.10 20.90
C ARG A 319 -7.71 12.74 21.07
N LEU A 320 -6.41 12.74 21.29
CA LEU A 320 -5.58 11.53 21.30
C LEU A 320 -6.09 10.40 22.22
N PRO A 321 -6.60 10.65 23.44
CA PRO A 321 -7.19 9.59 24.28
C PRO A 321 -8.34 8.85 23.58
N PHE A 322 -9.23 9.56 22.88
CA PHE A 322 -10.34 8.97 22.14
C PHE A 322 -9.85 8.03 21.03
N PHE A 323 -8.85 8.47 20.27
CA PHE A 323 -8.32 7.67 19.15
C PHE A 323 -7.45 6.51 19.60
N LYS A 324 -6.69 6.64 20.69
CA LYS A 324 -5.90 5.53 21.25
C LYS A 324 -6.73 4.33 21.69
N GLU A 325 -7.98 4.54 22.07
CA GLU A 325 -8.91 3.47 22.41
C GLU A 325 -9.51 2.78 21.16
N ARG A 326 -9.35 3.39 19.97
CA ARG A 326 -10.05 2.98 18.75
C ARG A 326 -9.13 2.70 17.57
N ILE A 327 -7.84 3.00 17.70
CA ILE A 327 -6.82 2.77 16.67
C ILE A 327 -5.69 1.93 17.22
N LEU A 328 -5.17 1.05 16.37
CA LEU A 328 -4.02 0.21 16.66
C LEU A 328 -3.07 0.17 15.46
N LEU A 329 -1.80 0.54 15.68
CA LEU A 329 -0.78 0.53 14.65
C LEU A 329 0.14 -0.68 14.80
N ARG A 330 0.22 -1.52 13.75
CA ARG A 330 0.96 -2.77 13.70
C ARG A 330 2.07 -2.74 12.65
N THR A 331 3.01 -3.66 12.77
CA THR A 331 3.94 -3.95 11.68
C THR A 331 3.22 -4.57 10.48
N THR A 332 3.76 -4.40 9.28
CA THR A 332 3.19 -4.98 8.04
C THR A 332 3.14 -6.51 8.07
N GLU A 333 4.04 -7.17 8.80
CA GLU A 333 3.96 -8.63 9.01
C GLU A 333 2.65 -9.08 9.67
N PHE A 334 1.94 -8.18 10.37
CA PHE A 334 0.66 -8.47 11.02
C PHE A 334 -0.50 -7.81 10.30
N SER A 335 -0.42 -6.52 9.93
CA SER A 335 -1.50 -5.86 9.19
C SER A 335 -1.78 -6.52 7.84
N ASN A 336 -0.74 -7.04 7.19
CA ASN A 336 -0.80 -7.67 5.87
C ASN A 336 -0.76 -9.20 5.91
N ASN A 337 -0.77 -9.81 7.08
CA ASN A 337 -0.59 -11.25 7.20
C ASN A 337 -1.75 -12.04 6.59
N PRO A 338 -1.51 -12.87 5.54
CA PRO A 338 -2.57 -13.64 4.89
C PRO A 338 -3.32 -14.59 5.82
N GLU A 339 -2.66 -15.15 6.85
CA GLU A 339 -3.30 -16.00 7.85
C GLU A 339 -4.30 -15.21 8.67
N ILE A 340 -3.94 -14.01 9.14
CA ILE A 340 -4.81 -13.14 9.93
C ILE A 340 -5.96 -12.64 9.05
N VAL A 341 -5.69 -12.20 7.83
CA VAL A 341 -6.71 -11.76 6.87
C VAL A 341 -7.76 -12.84 6.66
N ARG A 342 -7.34 -14.09 6.48
CA ARG A 342 -8.26 -15.22 6.33
C ARG A 342 -9.03 -15.52 7.61
N ARG A 343 -8.37 -15.50 8.76
CA ARG A 343 -8.98 -15.79 10.07
C ARG A 343 -10.04 -14.77 10.43
N LEU A 344 -9.79 -13.49 10.20
CA LEU A 344 -10.74 -12.41 10.47
C LEU A 344 -11.87 -12.32 9.44
N GLY A 345 -11.73 -12.97 8.28
CA GLY A 345 -12.71 -12.91 7.21
C GLY A 345 -12.79 -11.54 6.53
N ILE A 346 -11.63 -10.92 6.29
CA ILE A 346 -11.56 -9.57 5.74
C ILE A 346 -12.25 -9.47 4.38
N ILE A 347 -13.03 -8.41 4.17
CA ILE A 347 -13.49 -7.98 2.86
C ILE A 347 -12.44 -7.00 2.32
N ALA A 348 -11.72 -7.41 1.28
CA ALA A 348 -10.64 -6.61 0.70
C ALA A 348 -11.11 -5.87 -0.54
N MET A 349 -10.85 -4.55 -0.57
CA MET A 349 -11.18 -3.66 -1.67
C MET A 349 -9.91 -2.95 -2.15
N ASN A 350 -9.46 -3.29 -3.36
CA ASN A 350 -8.26 -2.75 -3.98
C ASN A 350 -8.57 -2.14 -5.35
N THR A 351 -7.66 -1.32 -5.87
CA THR A 351 -7.84 -0.68 -7.18
C THR A 351 -7.00 -1.38 -8.25
N ALA A 352 -7.50 -1.37 -9.49
CA ALA A 352 -6.82 -1.86 -10.66
C ALA A 352 -6.45 -0.72 -11.62
N LEU A 353 -5.32 -0.85 -12.32
CA LEU A 353 -5.03 -0.05 -13.52
C LEU A 353 -5.77 -0.61 -14.73
N GLU A 354 -5.74 -1.94 -14.87
CA GLU A 354 -6.49 -2.68 -15.88
C GLU A 354 -6.88 -4.07 -15.37
N ALA A 355 -7.97 -4.60 -15.90
CA ALA A 355 -8.40 -5.98 -15.71
C ALA A 355 -8.71 -6.62 -17.06
N ASP A 356 -8.37 -7.90 -17.25
CA ASP A 356 -8.82 -8.57 -18.45
C ASP A 356 -10.23 -9.15 -18.29
N ILE A 357 -10.79 -9.59 -19.41
CA ILE A 357 -12.14 -10.16 -19.43
C ILE A 357 -12.26 -11.49 -18.67
N PHE A 358 -11.15 -12.11 -18.26
CA PHE A 358 -11.13 -13.33 -17.47
C PHE A 358 -11.01 -13.04 -15.97
N GLY A 359 -10.60 -11.80 -15.60
CA GLY A 359 -10.49 -11.33 -14.22
C GLY A 359 -9.07 -11.39 -13.66
N ASN A 360 -8.04 -11.49 -14.51
CA ASN A 360 -6.68 -11.15 -14.09
C ASN A 360 -6.57 -9.63 -13.95
N VAL A 361 -5.79 -9.16 -12.99
CA VAL A 361 -5.66 -7.73 -12.67
C VAL A 361 -4.20 -7.31 -12.71
N ASN A 362 -3.96 -6.18 -13.34
CA ASN A 362 -2.74 -5.40 -13.31
C ASN A 362 -2.98 -4.11 -12.50
N SER A 363 -2.23 -3.90 -11.45
CA SER A 363 -2.29 -2.72 -10.59
C SER A 363 -0.97 -1.92 -10.57
N THR A 364 0.06 -2.35 -11.30
CA THR A 364 1.42 -1.81 -11.18
C THR A 364 1.99 -1.25 -12.48
N ASN A 365 1.72 -1.86 -13.62
CA ASN A 365 2.41 -1.55 -14.88
C ASN A 365 1.48 -0.89 -15.91
N VAL A 366 2.02 0.07 -16.66
CA VAL A 366 1.33 0.71 -17.79
C VAL A 366 1.99 0.30 -19.10
N MET A 367 1.18 -0.15 -20.05
CA MET A 367 1.64 -0.62 -21.38
C MET A 367 2.75 -1.67 -21.28
N GLY A 368 2.67 -2.56 -20.30
CA GLY A 368 3.52 -3.73 -20.11
C GLY A 368 4.93 -3.45 -19.57
N SER A 369 5.45 -2.25 -19.68
CA SER A 369 6.86 -1.99 -19.37
C SER A 369 7.14 -0.89 -18.35
N LYS A 370 6.17 -0.01 -18.07
CA LYS A 370 6.39 1.14 -17.17
C LYS A 370 5.76 0.87 -15.83
N ILE A 371 6.59 0.71 -14.79
CA ILE A 371 6.11 0.60 -13.42
C ILE A 371 5.53 1.94 -12.94
N MET A 372 4.39 1.90 -12.26
CA MET A 372 3.75 3.08 -11.66
C MET A 372 4.06 3.21 -10.18
N ASN A 373 4.04 2.10 -9.46
CA ASN A 373 4.17 2.08 -7.99
C ASN A 373 4.85 0.79 -7.51
N GLY A 374 4.11 -0.26 -7.31
CA GLY A 374 4.45 -1.59 -6.82
C GLY A 374 3.18 -2.31 -6.38
N VAL A 375 3.24 -3.63 -6.18
CA VAL A 375 2.08 -4.44 -5.79
C VAL A 375 1.49 -4.01 -4.44
N GLY A 376 2.32 -3.43 -3.56
CA GLY A 376 1.89 -3.03 -2.22
C GLY A 376 1.34 -4.22 -1.44
N GLY A 377 0.29 -3.98 -0.66
CA GLY A 377 -0.38 -5.00 0.11
C GLY A 377 -1.58 -5.65 -0.58
N SER A 378 -1.92 -5.21 -1.80
CA SER A 378 -3.12 -5.71 -2.49
C SER A 378 -3.10 -7.24 -2.64
N GLY A 379 -1.95 -7.85 -2.94
CA GLY A 379 -1.79 -9.29 -3.06
C GLY A 379 -1.94 -10.03 -1.72
N ASP A 380 -1.43 -9.47 -0.64
CA ASP A 380 -1.54 -10.03 0.70
C ASP A 380 -3.02 -10.18 1.12
N PHE A 381 -3.81 -9.14 0.88
CA PHE A 381 -5.23 -9.14 1.21
C PHE A 381 -6.05 -9.95 0.21
N THR A 382 -5.88 -9.72 -1.10
CA THR A 382 -6.72 -10.32 -2.16
C THR A 382 -6.75 -11.84 -2.06
N ARG A 383 -5.59 -12.48 -1.96
CA ARG A 383 -5.48 -13.94 -1.96
C ARG A 383 -6.14 -14.61 -0.74
N ALA A 384 -6.12 -13.93 0.40
CA ALA A 384 -6.61 -14.47 1.67
C ALA A 384 -8.00 -13.97 2.07
N ALA A 385 -8.52 -12.92 1.43
CA ALA A 385 -9.78 -12.28 1.77
C ALA A 385 -10.98 -13.21 1.70
N TYR A 386 -11.96 -12.99 2.57
CA TYR A 386 -13.30 -13.58 2.46
C TYR A 386 -13.95 -13.18 1.14
N GLN A 387 -13.92 -11.89 0.82
CA GLN A 387 -14.23 -11.36 -0.51
C GLN A 387 -13.11 -10.45 -0.99
N SER A 388 -12.57 -10.73 -2.17
CA SER A 388 -11.62 -9.87 -2.87
C SER A 388 -12.33 -9.11 -3.97
N ILE A 389 -12.29 -7.78 -3.89
CA ILE A 389 -13.00 -6.87 -4.79
C ILE A 389 -11.96 -5.95 -5.43
N PHE A 390 -11.98 -5.86 -6.75
CA PHE A 390 -11.22 -4.87 -7.49
C PHE A 390 -12.12 -3.78 -8.05
N LEU A 391 -11.70 -2.55 -7.87
CA LEU A 391 -12.40 -1.33 -8.23
C LEU A 391 -11.60 -0.60 -9.29
N THR A 392 -12.25 -0.18 -10.38
CA THR A 392 -11.62 0.63 -11.41
C THR A 392 -12.65 1.46 -12.16
N PRO A 393 -12.39 2.73 -12.52
CA PRO A 393 -13.13 3.40 -13.56
C PRO A 393 -13.00 2.58 -14.85
N SER A 394 -14.08 2.52 -15.63
CA SER A 394 -14.06 1.71 -16.85
C SER A 394 -13.13 2.26 -17.93
N THR A 395 -12.80 3.55 -17.87
CA THR A 395 -11.95 4.24 -18.84
C THR A 395 -11.01 5.26 -18.17
N ALA A 396 -9.95 5.62 -18.89
CA ALA A 396 -9.02 6.68 -18.54
C ALA A 396 -8.73 7.58 -19.75
N LYS A 397 -8.01 8.70 -19.52
CA LYS A 397 -7.60 9.67 -20.55
C LYS A 397 -8.76 10.14 -21.45
N GLY A 398 -9.87 10.49 -20.84
CA GLY A 398 -11.05 10.99 -21.59
C GLY A 398 -11.67 9.93 -22.50
N GLY A 399 -11.71 8.68 -22.05
CA GLY A 399 -12.31 7.56 -22.77
C GLY A 399 -11.37 6.82 -23.72
N LYS A 400 -10.17 7.33 -23.99
CA LYS A 400 -9.23 6.73 -24.96
C LYS A 400 -8.54 5.47 -24.51
N ILE A 401 -8.57 5.18 -23.20
CA ILE A 401 -8.04 3.96 -22.61
C ILE A 401 -9.18 3.21 -21.93
N SER A 402 -9.41 1.97 -22.30
CA SER A 402 -10.26 1.05 -21.54
C SER A 402 -9.45 0.44 -20.38
N ALA A 403 -10.02 0.46 -19.18
CA ALA A 403 -9.47 -0.29 -18.05
C ALA A 403 -9.76 -1.79 -18.16
N PHE A 404 -10.66 -2.19 -19.07
CA PHE A 404 -10.94 -3.59 -19.37
C PHE A 404 -10.38 -3.96 -20.73
N VAL A 405 -9.54 -5.00 -20.76
CA VAL A 405 -8.76 -5.39 -21.93
C VAL A 405 -8.96 -6.88 -22.26
N PRO A 406 -8.65 -7.33 -23.48
CA PRO A 406 -8.70 -8.76 -23.79
C PRO A 406 -7.77 -9.60 -22.91
N MET A 407 -6.55 -9.09 -22.66
CA MET A 407 -5.55 -9.67 -21.77
C MET A 407 -4.73 -8.57 -21.14
N VAL A 408 -4.48 -8.65 -19.81
CA VAL A 408 -3.65 -7.66 -19.11
C VAL A 408 -2.20 -7.71 -19.59
N SER A 409 -1.56 -6.56 -19.65
CA SER A 409 -0.16 -6.44 -20.08
C SER A 409 0.86 -6.87 -19.01
N HIS A 410 0.41 -6.97 -17.76
CA HIS A 410 1.12 -7.47 -16.59
C HIS A 410 0.12 -8.10 -15.63
N THR A 411 0.49 -9.11 -14.86
CA THR A 411 -0.43 -9.78 -13.94
C THR A 411 0.09 -9.67 -12.51
N ASP A 412 -0.57 -8.86 -11.70
CA ASP A 412 -0.33 -8.79 -10.26
C ASP A 412 -1.24 -9.75 -9.49
N HIS A 413 -2.49 -9.91 -9.95
CA HIS A 413 -3.49 -10.80 -9.32
C HIS A 413 -4.14 -11.66 -10.37
N SER A 414 -4.10 -12.98 -10.13
CA SER A 414 -4.68 -13.96 -11.07
C SER A 414 -6.20 -14.04 -10.93
N GLU A 415 -6.85 -14.56 -11.96
CA GLU A 415 -8.28 -14.85 -11.97
C GLU A 415 -8.74 -15.72 -10.77
N HIS A 416 -7.84 -16.52 -10.18
CA HIS A 416 -8.15 -17.38 -9.05
C HIS A 416 -8.35 -16.61 -7.74
N ASP A 417 -7.73 -15.44 -7.62
CA ASP A 417 -7.75 -14.61 -6.41
C ASP A 417 -8.82 -13.51 -6.51
N VAL A 418 -9.24 -13.14 -7.72
CA VAL A 418 -10.22 -12.06 -7.96
C VAL A 418 -11.64 -12.62 -7.98
N LYS A 419 -12.45 -12.22 -6.99
CA LYS A 419 -13.83 -12.71 -6.84
C LYS A 419 -14.88 -11.77 -7.43
N VAL A 420 -14.65 -10.46 -7.32
CA VAL A 420 -15.60 -9.43 -7.78
C VAL A 420 -14.83 -8.28 -8.41
N VAL A 421 -15.34 -7.75 -9.50
CA VAL A 421 -14.86 -6.50 -10.12
C VAL A 421 -16.01 -5.50 -10.19
N ILE A 422 -15.74 -4.25 -9.87
CA ILE A 422 -16.74 -3.20 -9.84
C ILE A 422 -16.22 -1.96 -10.58
N SER A 423 -17.05 -1.43 -11.47
CA SER A 423 -16.85 -0.11 -12.09
C SER A 423 -18.06 0.79 -11.84
N GLU A 424 -18.07 1.99 -12.40
CA GLU A 424 -19.22 2.89 -12.37
C GLU A 424 -20.46 2.32 -13.09
N TYR A 425 -20.26 1.33 -13.98
CA TYR A 425 -21.37 0.69 -14.70
C TYR A 425 -22.07 -0.42 -13.91
N GLY A 426 -21.37 -1.08 -12.97
CA GLY A 426 -21.97 -2.10 -12.14
C GLY A 426 -20.96 -3.08 -11.55
N VAL A 427 -21.47 -4.29 -11.25
CA VAL A 427 -20.78 -5.34 -10.50
C VAL A 427 -20.67 -6.61 -11.35
N ALA A 428 -19.45 -7.09 -11.52
CA ALA A 428 -19.16 -8.41 -12.07
C ALA A 428 -18.79 -9.39 -10.93
N ASP A 429 -19.75 -10.19 -10.49
CA ASP A 429 -19.52 -11.29 -9.56
C ASP A 429 -18.98 -12.48 -10.35
N LEU A 430 -17.71 -12.82 -10.13
CA LEU A 430 -16.97 -13.84 -10.89
C LEU A 430 -16.96 -15.21 -10.19
N ARG A 431 -17.54 -15.30 -9.01
CA ARG A 431 -17.54 -16.52 -8.20
C ARG A 431 -18.34 -17.64 -8.89
N GLY A 432 -17.76 -18.83 -8.96
CA GLY A 432 -18.40 -20.01 -9.54
C GLY A 432 -18.62 -19.96 -11.07
N LYS A 433 -17.88 -19.10 -11.77
CA LYS A 433 -18.01 -18.91 -13.22
C LYS A 433 -16.80 -19.48 -13.98
N SER A 434 -17.08 -20.11 -15.12
CA SER A 434 -16.05 -20.48 -16.09
C SER A 434 -15.43 -19.23 -16.75
N PRO A 435 -14.25 -19.31 -17.38
CA PRO A 435 -13.62 -18.16 -18.04
C PRO A 435 -14.55 -17.46 -19.04
N ARG A 436 -15.30 -18.19 -19.85
CA ARG A 436 -16.29 -17.57 -20.76
C ARG A 436 -17.38 -16.82 -20.00
N GLN A 437 -17.94 -17.43 -18.95
CA GLN A 437 -18.98 -16.77 -18.14
C GLN A 437 -18.45 -15.55 -17.40
N ARG A 438 -17.17 -15.57 -16.95
CA ARG A 438 -16.49 -14.42 -16.37
C ARG A 438 -16.39 -13.29 -17.39
N ALA A 439 -15.93 -13.61 -18.61
CA ALA A 439 -15.79 -12.63 -19.68
C ALA A 439 -17.14 -11.96 -20.02
N GLU A 440 -18.17 -12.76 -20.22
CA GLU A 440 -19.54 -12.26 -20.47
C GLU A 440 -20.01 -11.36 -19.32
N THR A 441 -19.78 -11.77 -18.06
CA THR A 441 -20.19 -10.99 -16.88
C THR A 441 -19.45 -9.66 -16.77
N ILE A 442 -18.12 -9.63 -17.02
CA ILE A 442 -17.32 -8.40 -16.99
C ILE A 442 -17.75 -7.45 -18.10
N ILE A 443 -17.86 -7.97 -19.34
CA ILE A 443 -18.23 -7.15 -20.52
C ILE A 443 -19.58 -6.50 -20.31
N GLU A 444 -20.57 -7.26 -19.84
CA GLU A 444 -21.93 -6.75 -19.63
C GLU A 444 -22.02 -5.68 -18.53
N ASN A 445 -21.37 -5.95 -17.39
CA ASN A 445 -21.64 -5.20 -16.17
C ASN A 445 -20.61 -4.10 -15.85
N CYS A 446 -19.36 -4.21 -16.32
CA CYS A 446 -18.32 -3.29 -15.89
C CYS A 446 -17.68 -2.48 -17.01
N VAL A 447 -17.75 -2.96 -18.26
CA VAL A 447 -17.08 -2.32 -19.40
C VAL A 447 -17.86 -1.10 -19.87
N HIS A 448 -17.15 -0.02 -20.25
CA HIS A 448 -17.74 1.13 -20.92
C HIS A 448 -18.48 0.70 -22.21
N PRO A 449 -19.70 1.20 -22.48
CA PRO A 449 -20.50 0.79 -23.63
C PRO A 449 -19.74 0.78 -24.97
N ASP A 450 -18.90 1.77 -25.21
CA ASP A 450 -18.15 1.91 -26.48
C ASP A 450 -17.14 0.78 -26.70
N TYR A 451 -16.60 0.18 -25.65
CA TYR A 451 -15.63 -0.90 -25.72
C TYR A 451 -16.27 -2.31 -25.69
N ARG A 452 -17.54 -2.44 -25.32
CA ARG A 452 -18.22 -3.74 -25.27
C ARG A 452 -18.21 -4.48 -26.60
N PRO A 453 -18.50 -3.86 -27.77
CA PRO A 453 -18.46 -4.54 -29.04
C PRO A 453 -17.07 -5.12 -29.38
N LEU A 454 -16.01 -4.35 -29.10
CA LEU A 454 -14.63 -4.78 -29.35
C LEU A 454 -14.25 -5.98 -28.48
N LEU A 455 -14.56 -5.94 -27.16
CA LEU A 455 -14.27 -7.05 -26.26
C LEU A 455 -15.10 -8.29 -26.55
N ARG A 456 -16.35 -8.14 -27.04
CA ARG A 456 -17.16 -9.27 -27.54
C ARG A 456 -16.53 -9.90 -28.77
N ALA A 457 -16.07 -9.11 -29.71
CA ALA A 457 -15.36 -9.62 -30.89
C ALA A 457 -14.10 -10.40 -30.50
N CYS A 458 -13.31 -9.89 -29.53
CA CYS A 458 -12.17 -10.62 -28.95
C CYS A 458 -12.58 -11.98 -28.36
N LEU A 459 -13.65 -12.00 -27.56
CA LEU A 459 -14.16 -13.22 -26.94
C LEU A 459 -14.68 -14.23 -27.97
N ASP A 460 -15.40 -13.76 -28.99
CA ASP A 460 -16.02 -14.60 -30.01
C ASP A 460 -14.98 -15.15 -31.01
N SER A 461 -13.89 -14.42 -31.27
CA SER A 461 -12.74 -14.87 -32.06
C SER A 461 -11.81 -15.83 -31.30
N GLY A 462 -12.06 -16.03 -29.99
CA GLY A 462 -11.24 -16.89 -29.15
C GLY A 462 -11.23 -18.35 -29.58
N ALA A 463 -10.11 -19.02 -29.37
CA ALA A 463 -9.94 -20.44 -29.68
C ALA A 463 -10.94 -21.31 -28.90
N LYS A 464 -11.35 -22.41 -29.50
CA LYS A 464 -12.17 -23.41 -28.80
C LYS A 464 -11.33 -24.06 -27.70
N GLY A 465 -11.78 -23.95 -26.47
CA GLY A 465 -11.07 -24.49 -25.30
C GLY A 465 -11.66 -24.00 -23.99
N HIS A 466 -11.01 -24.33 -22.90
CA HIS A 466 -11.42 -23.91 -21.56
C HIS A 466 -11.44 -22.36 -21.43
N THR A 467 -10.36 -21.71 -21.86
CA THR A 467 -10.24 -20.25 -21.86
C THR A 467 -10.18 -19.76 -23.31
N PRO A 468 -11.21 -19.04 -23.78
CA PRO A 468 -11.31 -18.61 -25.17
C PRO A 468 -10.45 -17.39 -25.46
N VAL A 469 -9.14 -17.58 -25.54
CA VAL A 469 -8.17 -16.54 -25.88
C VAL A 469 -7.82 -16.61 -27.36
N ASN A 470 -7.79 -15.46 -28.04
CA ASN A 470 -7.18 -15.30 -29.34
C ASN A 470 -5.83 -14.61 -29.18
N LEU A 471 -4.73 -15.32 -29.37
CA LEU A 471 -3.38 -14.76 -29.18
C LEU A 471 -3.05 -13.62 -30.15
N HIS A 472 -3.72 -13.54 -31.31
CA HIS A 472 -3.51 -12.44 -32.27
C HIS A 472 -4.13 -11.12 -31.79
N THR A 473 -5.19 -11.18 -30.97
CA THR A 473 -5.92 -10.01 -30.47
C THR A 473 -5.68 -9.76 -28.97
N ALA A 474 -4.92 -10.61 -28.30
CA ALA A 474 -4.70 -10.55 -26.85
C ALA A 474 -4.22 -9.15 -26.38
N PHE A 475 -3.37 -8.49 -27.14
CA PHE A 475 -2.85 -7.15 -26.83
C PHE A 475 -3.30 -6.09 -27.86
N ALA A 476 -4.38 -6.30 -28.60
CA ALA A 476 -4.85 -5.38 -29.63
C ALA A 476 -5.11 -3.97 -29.08
N PHE A 477 -5.70 -3.86 -27.89
CA PHE A 477 -5.98 -2.55 -27.24
C PHE A 477 -4.69 -1.81 -26.90
N HIS A 478 -3.71 -2.47 -26.34
CA HIS A 478 -2.41 -1.89 -26.00
C HIS A 478 -1.66 -1.45 -27.27
N LYS A 479 -1.66 -2.31 -28.31
CA LYS A 479 -1.04 -1.98 -29.59
C LYS A 479 -1.69 -0.75 -30.23
N ALA A 480 -3.02 -0.71 -30.31
CA ALA A 480 -3.75 0.44 -30.85
C ALA A 480 -3.43 1.73 -30.10
N PHE A 481 -3.36 1.69 -28.77
CA PHE A 481 -3.00 2.86 -27.99
C PHE A 481 -1.56 3.32 -28.25
N MET A 482 -0.61 2.40 -28.36
CA MET A 482 0.79 2.75 -28.66
C MET A 482 0.95 3.37 -30.05
N GLU A 483 0.18 2.91 -31.03
CA GLU A 483 0.28 3.35 -32.43
C GLU A 483 -0.52 4.63 -32.71
N THR A 484 -1.69 4.78 -32.08
CA THR A 484 -2.67 5.83 -32.41
C THR A 484 -3.02 6.77 -31.26
N GLY A 485 -2.68 6.39 -30.03
CA GLY A 485 -3.10 7.10 -28.82
C GLY A 485 -4.56 6.83 -28.38
N ASP A 486 -5.23 5.83 -29.01
CA ASP A 486 -6.63 5.53 -28.75
C ASP A 486 -6.93 4.03 -28.91
N MET A 487 -7.42 3.37 -27.85
CA MET A 487 -7.77 1.95 -27.85
C MET A 487 -9.00 1.61 -28.72
N HIS A 488 -9.84 2.60 -29.06
CA HIS A 488 -10.98 2.38 -29.97
C HIS A 488 -10.52 1.92 -31.37
N ASN A 489 -9.29 2.21 -31.75
CA ASN A 489 -8.71 1.81 -33.04
C ASN A 489 -8.17 0.37 -33.03
N ALA A 490 -8.49 -0.42 -31.99
CA ALA A 490 -8.03 -1.81 -31.92
C ALA A 490 -8.62 -2.67 -33.04
N GLU A 491 -7.76 -3.37 -33.76
CA GLU A 491 -8.13 -4.40 -34.73
C GLU A 491 -8.31 -5.73 -33.99
N VAL A 492 -9.55 -6.25 -33.95
CA VAL A 492 -9.95 -7.43 -33.17
C VAL A 492 -10.67 -8.46 -34.04
#